data_0ff2cdb4e010eaefa91ad098ff59555d
#
_entry.id   0ff2cdb4e010eaefa91ad098ff59555d
#
_cell.length_a   1.000
_cell.length_b   1.000
_cell.length_c   1.000
_cell.angle_alpha   90.00
_cell.angle_beta   90.00
_cell.angle_gamma   90.00
#
_symmetry.space_group_name_H-M   'P 1'
#
loop_
_entity.id
_entity.type
_entity.pdbx_description
1 polymer ?
#
loop_
_entity_poly.entity_id
_entity_poly.type
_entity_poly.pdbx_seq_one_letter_code
_entity_poly.pdbx_strand_id
1 'polypeptide(L)'
;MQTPILHGEFIYKNIKYHTDFYSLIGQEIPNLPWSQVYIIGNFQNQIPIVKYAHASDNLPGGGVKSHESILQTINREAKEELNMAVKSWFPLGYQRVYDDQGNEGFQLRVYAELEKPGEFTNDPDGSVIGYELINIEELNSHIHYGEIGDFLIDQTKHLYK
;
A
#
# COMPACT_ATOMS: atom_id res chain seq x y z
N MET A 1 6.89 1.21 -23.22
CA MET A 1 6.20 2.03 -22.18
C MET A 1 4.93 1.33 -21.78
N GLN A 2 4.71 1.15 -20.48
CA GLN A 2 3.46 0.56 -20.01
C GLN A 2 2.29 1.52 -20.21
N THR A 3 1.11 0.95 -20.47
CA THR A 3 -0.14 1.72 -20.55
C THR A 3 -0.85 1.61 -19.18
N PRO A 4 -1.32 2.73 -18.61
CA PRO A 4 -2.11 2.67 -17.39
C PRO A 4 -3.43 1.92 -17.66
N ILE A 5 -3.87 1.16 -16.67
CA ILE A 5 -5.12 0.41 -16.75
C ILE A 5 -6.30 1.16 -16.11
N LEU A 6 -6.01 2.11 -15.23
CA LEU A 6 -7.00 2.96 -14.56
C LEU A 6 -6.50 4.39 -14.48
N HIS A 7 -7.43 5.33 -14.61
CA HIS A 7 -7.21 6.76 -14.43
C HIS A 7 -8.14 7.29 -13.35
N GLY A 8 -7.69 8.27 -12.59
CA GLY A 8 -8.50 8.91 -11.57
C GLY A 8 -8.06 10.34 -11.29
N GLU A 9 -8.83 11.00 -10.44
CA GLU A 9 -8.56 12.36 -9.98
C GLU A 9 -9.01 12.49 -8.52
N PHE A 10 -8.33 13.33 -7.77
CA PHE A 10 -8.75 13.73 -6.43
C PHE A 10 -8.27 15.14 -6.11
N ILE A 11 -8.87 15.76 -5.11
CA ILE A 11 -8.47 17.08 -4.60
C ILE A 11 -7.92 16.90 -3.19
N TYR A 12 -6.73 17.44 -2.94
CA TYR A 12 -6.13 17.48 -1.63
C TYR A 12 -5.51 18.86 -1.40
N LYS A 13 -5.87 19.51 -0.29
CA LYS A 13 -5.42 20.87 0.05
C LYS A 13 -5.62 21.88 -1.09
N ASN A 14 -6.77 21.82 -1.75
CA ASN A 14 -7.15 22.67 -2.90
C ASN A 14 -6.28 22.47 -4.16
N ILE A 15 -5.48 21.41 -4.22
CA ILE A 15 -4.72 21.04 -5.43
C ILE A 15 -5.42 19.83 -6.05
N LYS A 16 -5.64 19.91 -7.37
CA LYS A 16 -6.16 18.80 -8.16
C LYS A 16 -5.00 17.89 -8.56
N TYR A 17 -5.14 16.61 -8.23
CA TYR A 17 -4.22 15.55 -8.60
C TYR A 17 -4.85 14.61 -9.60
N HIS A 18 -4.05 14.14 -10.55
CA HIS A 18 -4.39 13.09 -11.49
C HIS A 18 -3.65 11.81 -11.08
N THR A 19 -4.26 10.67 -11.36
CA THR A 19 -3.66 9.38 -11.05
C THR A 19 -3.73 8.45 -12.25
N ASP A 20 -2.62 7.77 -12.51
CA ASP A 20 -2.53 6.68 -13.47
C ASP A 20 -2.09 5.43 -12.72
N PHE A 21 -2.84 4.33 -12.85
CA PHE A 21 -2.51 3.07 -12.21
C PHE A 21 -2.03 2.05 -13.26
N TYR A 22 -0.93 1.38 -12.95
CA TYR A 22 -0.26 0.41 -13.79
C TYR A 22 -0.19 -0.94 -13.09
N SER A 23 -0.55 -2.02 -13.79
CA SER A 23 -0.39 -3.38 -13.28
C SER A 23 1.06 -3.84 -13.36
N LEU A 24 1.53 -4.52 -12.31
CA LEU A 24 2.83 -5.19 -12.30
C LEU A 24 2.70 -6.71 -12.15
N ILE A 25 1.50 -7.25 -12.38
CA ILE A 25 1.28 -8.70 -12.29
C ILE A 25 2.14 -9.41 -13.33
N GLY A 26 3.02 -10.31 -12.84
CA GLY A 26 3.96 -11.05 -13.70
C GLY A 26 5.07 -10.18 -14.30
N GLN A 27 5.31 -8.99 -13.78
CA GLN A 27 6.31 -8.06 -14.29
C GLN A 27 7.31 -7.68 -13.20
N GLU A 28 8.49 -7.24 -13.63
CA GLU A 28 9.48 -6.66 -12.74
C GLU A 28 9.10 -5.23 -12.34
N ILE A 29 9.58 -4.81 -11.18
CA ILE A 29 9.41 -3.44 -10.71
C ILE A 29 10.28 -2.51 -11.57
N PRO A 30 9.69 -1.50 -12.25
CA PRO A 30 10.46 -0.55 -13.04
C PRO A 30 11.36 0.32 -12.15
N ASN A 31 12.45 0.80 -12.73
CA ASN A 31 13.34 1.73 -12.04
C ASN A 31 12.75 3.14 -12.04
N LEU A 32 11.96 3.45 -11.02
CA LEU A 32 11.30 4.74 -10.83
C LEU A 32 11.69 5.35 -9.47
N PRO A 33 11.58 6.67 -9.31
CA PRO A 33 11.83 7.32 -8.02
C PRO A 33 10.64 7.09 -7.06
N TRP A 34 10.63 5.94 -6.42
CA TRP A 34 9.55 5.54 -5.52
C TRP A 34 9.43 6.48 -4.32
N SER A 35 8.24 7.04 -4.14
CA SER A 35 7.94 7.91 -3.00
C SER A 35 7.33 7.15 -1.84
N GLN A 36 6.48 6.15 -2.12
CA GLN A 36 5.77 5.37 -1.10
C GLN A 36 5.60 3.92 -1.53
N VAL A 37 5.48 3.04 -0.53
CA VAL A 37 5.11 1.63 -0.70
C VAL A 37 3.96 1.32 0.25
N TYR A 38 2.93 0.63 -0.25
CA TYR A 38 1.79 0.15 0.54
C TYR A 38 1.66 -1.36 0.41
N ILE A 39 1.25 -2.00 1.49
CA ILE A 39 1.26 -3.46 1.65
C ILE A 39 -0.17 -3.98 1.73
N ILE A 40 -0.52 -4.88 0.81
CA ILE A 40 -1.70 -5.75 0.92
C ILE A 40 -1.19 -7.03 1.59
N GLY A 41 -1.29 -7.08 2.92
CA GLY A 41 -0.74 -8.16 3.72
C GLY A 41 -1.70 -9.32 3.88
N ASN A 42 -1.16 -10.52 4.00
CA ASN A 42 -1.92 -11.69 4.43
C ASN A 42 -1.35 -12.20 5.75
N PHE A 43 -2.12 -12.03 6.81
CA PHE A 43 -1.86 -12.62 8.12
C PHE A 43 -3.04 -13.50 8.51
N GLN A 44 -2.82 -14.82 8.56
CA GLN A 44 -3.86 -15.79 8.91
C GLN A 44 -5.16 -15.64 8.09
N ASN A 45 -5.01 -15.43 6.78
CA ASN A 45 -6.10 -15.25 5.81
C ASN A 45 -6.93 -13.97 6.00
N GLN A 46 -6.38 -12.99 6.71
CA GLN A 46 -6.96 -11.67 6.85
C GLN A 46 -5.94 -10.60 6.45
N ILE A 47 -6.46 -9.44 6.07
CA ILE A 47 -5.64 -8.29 5.68
C ILE A 47 -5.57 -7.30 6.85
N PRO A 48 -4.36 -6.94 7.32
CA PRO A 48 -4.23 -5.87 8.30
C PRO A 48 -4.36 -4.50 7.63
N ILE A 49 -5.21 -3.66 8.21
CA ILE A 49 -5.31 -2.24 7.90
C ILE A 49 -4.91 -1.42 9.11
N VAL A 50 -4.26 -0.27 8.88
CA VAL A 50 -3.80 0.59 9.96
C VAL A 50 -4.85 1.61 10.34
N LYS A 51 -4.90 1.91 11.63
CA LYS A 51 -5.85 2.83 12.25
C LYS A 51 -5.11 4.09 12.67
N TYR A 52 -5.74 5.25 12.45
CA TYR A 52 -5.25 6.55 12.87
C TYR A 52 -6.24 7.20 13.84
N ALA A 53 -5.74 8.03 14.76
CA ALA A 53 -6.60 8.72 15.74
C ALA A 53 -7.55 9.73 15.08
N HIS A 54 -7.09 10.42 14.02
CA HIS A 54 -7.78 11.56 13.42
C HIS A 54 -7.83 11.50 11.88
N ALA A 55 -7.64 10.33 11.29
CA ALA A 55 -7.68 10.13 9.84
C ALA A 55 -8.36 8.82 9.49
N SER A 56 -8.72 8.66 8.22
CA SER A 56 -9.29 7.40 7.71
C SER A 56 -8.28 6.27 7.74
N ASP A 57 -8.77 5.04 7.86
CA ASP A 57 -7.96 3.83 7.77
C ASP A 57 -7.19 3.77 6.45
N ASN A 58 -6.06 3.07 6.46
CA ASN A 58 -5.25 2.87 5.26
C ASN A 58 -4.55 1.50 5.28
N LEU A 59 -3.96 1.15 4.15
CA LEU A 59 -3.00 0.04 4.09
C LEU A 59 -1.74 0.39 4.88
N PRO A 60 -1.08 -0.61 5.50
CA PRO A 60 0.26 -0.41 6.04
C PRO A 60 1.22 0.03 4.95
N GLY A 61 2.10 0.96 5.29
CA GLY A 61 3.09 1.47 4.36
C GLY A 61 3.50 2.89 4.66
N GLY A 62 4.33 3.44 3.82
CA GLY A 62 4.81 4.79 3.98
C GLY A 62 5.93 5.15 3.02
N GLY A 63 6.62 6.24 3.34
CA GLY A 63 7.68 6.80 2.51
C GLY A 63 8.91 5.91 2.38
N VAL A 64 9.44 5.84 1.18
CA VAL A 64 10.75 5.23 0.93
C VAL A 64 11.82 6.20 1.40
N LYS A 65 12.61 5.81 2.41
CA LYS A 65 13.68 6.64 2.94
C LYS A 65 14.89 6.64 1.99
N SER A 66 15.68 7.72 2.07
CA SER A 66 16.95 7.80 1.35
C SER A 66 17.81 6.57 1.65
N HIS A 67 18.39 5.98 0.60
CA HIS A 67 19.20 4.75 0.66
C HIS A 67 18.46 3.45 1.05
N GLU A 68 17.13 3.49 1.16
CA GLU A 68 16.31 2.30 1.39
C GLU A 68 15.96 1.61 0.06
N SER A 69 16.11 0.29 0.01
CA SER A 69 15.51 -0.52 -1.06
C SER A 69 14.01 -0.70 -0.81
N ILE A 70 13.27 -1.13 -1.82
CA ILE A 70 11.84 -1.47 -1.68
C ILE A 70 11.65 -2.53 -0.58
N LEU A 71 12.47 -3.59 -0.57
CA LEU A 71 12.37 -4.64 0.45
C LEU A 71 12.65 -4.10 1.86
N GLN A 72 13.64 -3.22 2.02
CA GLN A 72 13.92 -2.58 3.31
C GLN A 72 12.73 -1.72 3.77
N THR A 73 12.10 -0.98 2.87
CA THR A 73 10.90 -0.20 3.19
C THR A 73 9.75 -1.10 3.62
N ILE A 74 9.47 -2.17 2.88
CA ILE A 74 8.41 -3.13 3.21
C ILE A 74 8.63 -3.73 4.61
N ASN A 75 9.84 -4.21 4.90
CA ASN A 75 10.19 -4.79 6.19
C ASN A 75 10.06 -3.77 7.34
N ARG A 76 10.53 -2.54 7.12
CA ARG A 76 10.44 -1.48 8.14
C ARG A 76 9.00 -1.10 8.44
N GLU A 77 8.19 -0.86 7.43
CA GLU A 77 6.79 -0.46 7.63
C GLU A 77 5.95 -1.58 8.27
N ALA A 78 6.15 -2.83 7.84
CA ALA A 78 5.47 -3.97 8.48
C ALA A 78 5.83 -4.08 9.96
N LYS A 79 7.10 -3.86 10.32
CA LYS A 79 7.53 -3.89 11.72
C LYS A 79 7.00 -2.69 12.51
N GLU A 80 7.14 -1.48 11.98
CA GLU A 80 6.72 -0.26 12.69
C GLU A 80 5.22 -0.19 12.90
N GLU A 81 4.44 -0.49 11.88
CA GLU A 81 2.98 -0.31 11.91
C GLU A 81 2.21 -1.53 12.40
N LEU A 82 2.75 -2.74 12.23
CA LEU A 82 2.05 -3.99 12.57
C LEU A 82 2.80 -4.86 13.59
N ASN A 83 4.09 -4.61 13.81
CA ASN A 83 5.02 -5.51 14.48
C ASN A 83 5.00 -6.93 13.88
N MET A 84 4.98 -7.01 12.57
CA MET A 84 4.98 -8.25 11.79
C MET A 84 6.23 -8.36 10.94
N ALA A 85 6.63 -9.58 10.64
CA ALA A 85 7.70 -9.90 9.70
C ALA A 85 7.13 -10.28 8.33
N VAL A 86 7.86 -9.95 7.27
CA VAL A 86 7.52 -10.30 5.89
C VAL A 86 8.20 -11.62 5.52
N LYS A 87 7.41 -12.65 5.17
CA LYS A 87 7.91 -13.96 4.74
C LYS A 87 8.25 -13.97 3.25
N SER A 88 7.36 -13.41 2.45
CA SER A 88 7.48 -13.32 0.99
C SER A 88 6.65 -12.15 0.50
N TRP A 89 6.95 -11.65 -0.70
CA TRP A 89 6.23 -10.55 -1.29
C TRP A 89 6.38 -10.54 -2.81
N PHE A 90 5.46 -9.86 -3.49
CA PHE A 90 5.56 -9.57 -4.91
C PHE A 90 4.80 -8.28 -5.26
N PRO A 91 5.18 -7.58 -6.34
CA PRO A 91 4.51 -6.36 -6.75
C PRO A 91 3.15 -6.67 -7.38
N LEU A 92 2.16 -5.80 -7.11
CA LEU A 92 0.82 -5.86 -7.71
C LEU A 92 0.64 -4.79 -8.79
N GLY A 93 1.12 -3.59 -8.50
CA GLY A 93 0.97 -2.45 -9.38
C GLY A 93 1.52 -1.18 -8.75
N TYR A 94 1.46 -0.09 -9.49
CA TYR A 94 1.84 1.20 -8.95
C TYR A 94 0.95 2.31 -9.47
N GLN A 95 0.86 3.36 -8.69
CA GLN A 95 0.13 4.57 -9.01
C GLN A 95 1.10 5.73 -9.22
N ARG A 96 1.01 6.37 -10.38
CA ARG A 96 1.61 7.68 -10.60
C ARG A 96 0.61 8.73 -10.14
N VAL A 97 1.02 9.64 -9.28
CA VAL A 97 0.21 10.79 -8.82
C VAL A 97 0.90 12.05 -9.31
N TYR A 98 0.18 12.92 -10.00
CA TYR A 98 0.76 14.14 -10.56
C TYR A 98 -0.25 15.28 -10.56
N ASP A 99 0.25 16.51 -10.57
CA ASP A 99 -0.55 17.73 -10.65
C ASP A 99 -0.25 18.52 -11.93
N ASP A 100 -1.01 19.59 -12.15
CA ASP A 100 -0.86 20.45 -13.34
C ASP A 100 0.39 21.36 -13.26
N GLN A 101 1.11 21.36 -12.14
CA GLN A 101 2.35 22.11 -11.93
C GLN A 101 3.61 21.28 -12.26
N GLY A 102 3.44 20.00 -12.56
CA GLY A 102 4.54 19.10 -12.90
C GLY A 102 5.13 18.35 -11.70
N ASN A 103 4.53 18.45 -10.52
CA ASN A 103 4.90 17.58 -9.39
C ASN A 103 4.37 16.18 -9.63
N GLU A 104 5.19 15.17 -9.36
CA GLU A 104 4.77 13.78 -9.47
C GLU A 104 5.39 12.90 -8.39
N GLY A 105 4.72 11.79 -8.09
CA GLY A 105 5.19 10.76 -7.17
C GLY A 105 4.72 9.39 -7.63
N PHE A 106 5.44 8.36 -7.22
CA PHE A 106 5.16 6.97 -7.55
C PHE A 106 4.93 6.16 -6.28
N GLN A 107 3.78 5.50 -6.21
CA GLN A 107 3.35 4.72 -5.05
C GLN A 107 3.19 3.27 -5.43
N LEU A 108 4.06 2.42 -4.91
CA LEU A 108 4.04 0.97 -5.17
C LEU A 108 2.99 0.28 -4.29
N ARG A 109 2.30 -0.70 -4.85
CA ARG A 109 1.43 -1.64 -4.13
C ARG A 109 2.03 -3.03 -4.21
N VAL A 110 2.24 -3.66 -3.08
CA VAL A 110 2.80 -5.01 -3.00
C VAL A 110 1.88 -5.93 -2.19
N TYR A 111 1.87 -7.20 -2.54
CA TYR A 111 1.33 -8.26 -1.69
C TYR A 111 2.44 -8.80 -0.81
N ALA A 112 2.15 -9.12 0.44
CA ALA A 112 3.10 -9.75 1.35
C ALA A 112 2.44 -10.78 2.26
N GLU A 113 3.06 -11.95 2.37
CA GLU A 113 2.75 -12.93 3.43
C GLU A 113 3.41 -12.47 4.71
N LEU A 114 2.66 -12.41 5.79
CA LEU A 114 3.09 -11.85 7.07
C LEU A 114 3.11 -12.89 8.17
N GLU A 115 4.10 -12.78 9.05
CA GLU A 115 4.18 -13.46 10.34
C GLU A 115 4.18 -12.42 11.44
N LYS A 116 3.50 -12.72 12.55
CA LYS A 116 3.44 -11.83 13.70
C LYS A 116 4.50 -12.20 14.73
N PRO A 117 5.63 -11.44 14.83
CA PRO A 117 6.65 -11.74 15.83
C PRO A 117 6.27 -11.26 17.24
N GLY A 118 5.30 -10.35 17.39
CA GLY A 118 4.87 -9.80 18.68
C GLY A 118 3.66 -8.90 18.57
N GLU A 119 3.23 -8.32 19.68
CA GLU A 119 2.12 -7.38 19.73
C GLU A 119 2.55 -6.00 19.21
N PHE A 120 1.60 -5.26 18.63
CA PHE A 120 1.80 -3.84 18.30
C PHE A 120 2.07 -3.06 19.60
N THR A 121 3.09 -2.21 19.57
CA THR A 121 3.44 -1.36 20.73
C THR A 121 3.22 0.11 20.40
N ASN A 122 3.88 0.63 19.36
CA ASN A 122 3.73 2.01 18.88
C ASN A 122 4.38 2.14 17.52
N ASP A 123 3.98 3.20 16.79
CA ASP A 123 4.60 3.62 15.54
C ASP A 123 5.57 4.78 15.85
N PRO A 124 6.91 4.55 15.83
CA PRO A 124 7.87 5.56 16.26
C PRO A 124 7.94 6.81 15.36
N ASP A 125 7.61 6.66 14.08
CA ASP A 125 7.72 7.75 13.08
C ASP A 125 6.38 8.30 12.64
N GLY A 126 5.27 7.79 13.15
CA GLY A 126 3.97 8.10 12.60
C GLY A 126 2.84 8.23 13.60
N SER A 127 1.64 8.21 13.04
CA SER A 127 0.38 8.45 13.74
C SER A 127 -0.49 7.19 13.83
N VAL A 128 0.04 6.04 13.50
CA VAL A 128 -0.67 4.75 13.59
C VAL A 128 -0.87 4.39 15.06
N ILE A 129 -2.12 4.21 15.46
CA ILE A 129 -2.49 3.84 16.84
C ILE A 129 -2.75 2.34 17.02
N GLY A 130 -2.80 1.58 15.93
CA GLY A 130 -3.03 0.15 15.93
C GLY A 130 -3.42 -0.35 14.55
N TYR A 131 -3.81 -1.59 14.46
CA TYR A 131 -4.32 -2.18 13.22
C TYR A 131 -5.55 -3.04 13.50
N GLU A 132 -6.31 -3.31 12.44
CA GLU A 132 -7.46 -4.19 12.43
C GLU A 132 -7.27 -5.25 11.33
N LEU A 133 -7.68 -6.48 11.62
CA LEU A 133 -7.70 -7.56 10.63
C LEU A 133 -9.09 -7.63 10.01
N ILE A 134 -9.17 -7.51 8.70
CA ILE A 134 -10.42 -7.58 7.94
C ILE A 134 -10.35 -8.66 6.86
N ASN A 135 -11.49 -9.04 6.31
CA ASN A 135 -11.50 -9.88 5.11
C ASN A 135 -11.13 -9.05 3.88
N ILE A 136 -10.48 -9.67 2.89
CA ILE A 136 -10.01 -8.93 1.69
C ILE A 136 -11.16 -8.26 0.93
N GLU A 137 -12.34 -8.88 0.89
CA GLU A 137 -13.51 -8.32 0.21
C GLU A 137 -14.03 -7.03 0.86
N GLU A 138 -13.66 -6.76 2.11
CA GLU A 138 -14.05 -5.55 2.84
C GLU A 138 -13.10 -4.37 2.62
N LEU A 139 -12.01 -4.57 1.84
CA LEU A 139 -10.97 -3.57 1.67
C LEU A 139 -11.51 -2.20 1.27
N ASN A 140 -12.33 -2.14 0.23
CA ASN A 140 -12.89 -0.88 -0.26
C ASN A 140 -13.89 -0.21 0.69
N SER A 141 -14.53 -0.94 1.58
CA SER A 141 -15.40 -0.35 2.60
C SER A 141 -14.61 0.36 3.71
N HIS A 142 -13.34 -0.02 3.90
CA HIS A 142 -12.47 0.58 4.90
C HIS A 142 -11.57 1.69 4.34
N ILE A 143 -10.97 1.50 3.17
CA ILE A 143 -9.97 2.42 2.63
C ILE A 143 -10.40 3.19 1.38
N HIS A 144 -11.56 2.89 0.81
CA HIS A 144 -12.20 3.64 -0.29
C HIS A 144 -11.30 3.88 -1.52
N TYR A 145 -10.57 2.87 -1.98
CA TYR A 145 -9.70 2.97 -3.16
C TYR A 145 -10.43 2.82 -4.50
N GLY A 146 -11.74 2.57 -4.50
CA GLY A 146 -12.54 2.45 -5.72
C GLY A 146 -12.05 1.35 -6.65
N GLU A 147 -11.89 1.65 -7.94
CA GLU A 147 -11.46 0.68 -8.95
C GLU A 147 -10.07 0.10 -8.69
N ILE A 148 -9.15 0.88 -8.08
CA ILE A 148 -7.84 0.36 -7.66
C ILE A 148 -8.03 -0.69 -6.57
N GLY A 149 -8.89 -0.45 -5.60
CA GLY A 149 -9.23 -1.43 -4.57
C GLY A 149 -9.85 -2.69 -5.15
N ASP A 150 -10.75 -2.56 -6.12
CA ASP A 150 -11.34 -3.71 -6.83
C ASP A 150 -10.27 -4.53 -7.56
N PHE A 151 -9.32 -3.87 -8.22
CA PHE A 151 -8.19 -4.53 -8.85
C PHE A 151 -7.35 -5.29 -7.81
N LEU A 152 -7.00 -4.67 -6.69
CA LEU A 152 -6.19 -5.28 -5.64
C LEU A 152 -6.90 -6.51 -5.05
N ILE A 153 -8.21 -6.41 -4.78
CA ILE A 153 -9.03 -7.53 -4.31
C ILE A 153 -9.01 -8.67 -5.34
N ASP A 154 -9.26 -8.36 -6.58
CA ASP A 154 -9.35 -9.34 -7.66
C ASP A 154 -8.04 -10.12 -7.85
N GLN A 155 -6.90 -9.42 -7.77
CA GLN A 155 -5.59 -10.03 -7.93
C GLN A 155 -5.14 -10.87 -6.73
N THR A 156 -5.69 -10.64 -5.55
CA THR A 156 -5.19 -11.24 -4.30
C THR A 156 -6.19 -12.15 -3.58
N LYS A 157 -7.50 -12.02 -3.82
CA LYS A 157 -8.53 -12.76 -3.06
C LYS A 157 -8.32 -14.28 -3.01
N HIS A 158 -7.78 -14.88 -4.07
CA HIS A 158 -7.49 -16.33 -4.12
C HIS A 158 -6.35 -16.75 -3.17
N LEU A 159 -5.57 -15.81 -2.65
CA LEU A 159 -4.49 -16.05 -1.69
C LEU A 159 -4.98 -16.11 -0.24
N TYR A 160 -6.17 -15.59 0.02
CA TYR A 160 -6.85 -15.65 1.32
C TYR A 160 -7.82 -16.83 1.31
N LYS A 161 -7.56 -17.84 2.12
CA LYS A 161 -8.29 -19.13 2.11
C LYS A 161 -9.40 -19.20 3.12
#